data_11ee0290cda37b4ebab4d404290681df
#
_entry.id   11ee0290cda37b4ebab4d404290681df
#
_cell.length_a   1.000
_cell.length_b   1.000
_cell.length_c   1.000
_cell.angle_alpha   90.00
_cell.angle_beta   90.00
_cell.angle_gamma   90.00
#
_symmetry.space_group_name_H-M   'P 1'
#
loop_
_entity.id
_entity.type
_entity.pdbx_description
1 polymer ?
#
loop_
_entity_poly.entity_id
_entity_poly.type
_entity_poly.pdbx_seq_one_letter_code
_entity_poly.pdbx_strand_id
1 'polypeptide(L)'
;MKTPSQEKLRSHLKVGQIYRRGDLTQFSKAVDRDLMGLVQQGILEKIGAGLYYRPANSRFGALPPNDEALVERFLKDKNFLLYSWNQYNALGLGLTQLYNRVVVYNHKRHGVFKFGGREFDFRNFARGFPRKLSPEFLVVDLLNNLSQLAEDADWVRANVKQKLARFDVKKILKNAEQYGKIATQHFLKEVVH
;
A
#
# COMPACT_ATOMS: atom_id res chain seq x y z
N MET A 1 -26.02 -6.19 28.07
CA MET A 1 -25.47 -7.39 28.72
C MET A 1 -24.43 -8.01 27.82
N LYS A 2 -23.26 -8.39 28.35
CA LYS A 2 -22.22 -9.11 27.60
C LYS A 2 -22.64 -10.57 27.47
N THR A 3 -22.53 -11.15 26.30
CA THR A 3 -22.82 -12.57 26.12
C THR A 3 -21.54 -13.38 26.34
N PRO A 4 -21.63 -14.64 26.83
CA PRO A 4 -20.44 -15.51 26.99
C PRO A 4 -19.62 -15.67 25.71
N SER A 5 -20.27 -15.68 24.53
CA SER A 5 -19.59 -15.74 23.23
C SER A 5 -18.80 -14.46 22.92
N GLN A 6 -19.32 -13.30 23.30
CA GLN A 6 -18.63 -12.02 23.13
C GLN A 6 -17.39 -11.92 24.02
N GLU A 7 -17.44 -12.43 25.25
CA GLU A 7 -16.30 -12.46 26.15
C GLU A 7 -15.21 -13.43 25.64
N LYS A 8 -15.60 -14.60 25.15
CA LYS A 8 -14.71 -15.55 24.51
C LYS A 8 -14.04 -14.89 23.27
N LEU A 9 -14.80 -14.22 22.42
CA LEU A 9 -14.24 -13.52 21.27
C LEU A 9 -13.24 -12.44 21.72
N ARG A 10 -13.61 -11.62 22.71
CA ARG A 10 -12.77 -10.55 23.25
C ARG A 10 -11.43 -11.06 23.79
N SER A 11 -11.39 -12.21 24.45
CA SER A 11 -10.16 -12.78 25.01
C SER A 11 -9.13 -13.17 23.95
N HIS A 12 -9.56 -13.44 22.71
CA HIS A 12 -8.68 -13.78 21.58
C HIS A 12 -8.16 -12.55 20.81
N LEU A 13 -8.76 -11.38 21.06
CA LEU A 13 -8.32 -10.16 20.39
C LEU A 13 -7.11 -9.58 21.12
N LYS A 14 -6.04 -9.30 20.39
CA LYS A 14 -4.83 -8.63 20.91
C LYS A 14 -4.81 -7.17 20.49
N VAL A 15 -4.34 -6.30 21.37
CA VAL A 15 -4.18 -4.87 21.11
C VAL A 15 -3.21 -4.65 19.96
N GLY A 16 -3.50 -3.70 19.07
CA GLY A 16 -2.69 -3.38 17.90
C GLY A 16 -2.86 -4.35 16.72
N GLN A 17 -3.78 -5.31 16.81
CA GLN A 17 -3.95 -6.32 15.76
C GLN A 17 -5.20 -6.10 14.90
N ILE A 18 -5.08 -6.49 13.63
CA ILE A 18 -6.14 -6.45 12.63
C ILE A 18 -6.69 -7.87 12.45
N TYR A 19 -8.01 -7.96 12.40
CA TYR A 19 -8.75 -9.22 12.28
C TYR A 19 -9.70 -9.18 11.09
N ARG A 20 -9.81 -10.30 10.42
CA ARG A 20 -10.89 -10.51 9.44
C ARG A 20 -12.08 -11.15 10.13
N ARG A 21 -13.29 -10.74 9.75
CA ARG A 21 -14.52 -11.37 10.21
C ARG A 21 -14.46 -12.90 10.12
N GLY A 22 -14.01 -13.41 8.96
CA GLY A 22 -13.94 -14.85 8.70
C GLY A 22 -13.02 -15.61 9.66
N ASP A 23 -11.91 -15.00 10.11
CA ASP A 23 -10.96 -15.62 11.03
C ASP A 23 -11.53 -15.71 12.46
N LEU A 24 -12.57 -14.92 12.76
CA LEU A 24 -13.20 -14.84 14.09
C LEU A 24 -14.43 -15.74 14.25
N THR A 25 -14.94 -16.35 13.17
CA THR A 25 -16.14 -17.22 13.21
C THR A 25 -15.93 -18.45 14.10
N GLN A 26 -14.69 -18.92 14.25
CA GLN A 26 -14.37 -20.04 15.12
C GLN A 26 -14.55 -19.75 16.62
N PHE A 27 -14.60 -18.46 17.01
CA PHE A 27 -14.72 -18.05 18.42
C PHE A 27 -16.13 -17.64 18.81
N SER A 28 -17.03 -17.42 17.83
CA SER A 28 -18.43 -17.07 18.09
C SER A 28 -19.36 -17.58 16.99
N LYS A 29 -20.45 -18.24 17.42
CA LYS A 29 -21.55 -18.64 16.53
C LYS A 29 -22.39 -17.44 16.03
N ALA A 30 -22.33 -16.31 16.73
CA ALA A 30 -23.02 -15.06 16.40
C ALA A 30 -22.02 -13.93 16.13
N VAL A 31 -20.99 -14.20 15.34
CA VAL A 31 -19.81 -13.35 15.15
C VAL A 31 -20.17 -11.89 14.77
N ASP A 32 -21.15 -11.68 13.90
CA ASP A 32 -21.53 -10.33 13.46
C ASP A 32 -22.12 -9.50 14.59
N ARG A 33 -23.03 -10.09 15.39
CA ARG A 33 -23.61 -9.46 16.56
C ARG A 33 -22.55 -9.13 17.61
N ASP A 34 -21.66 -10.08 17.89
CA ASP A 34 -20.62 -9.93 18.91
C ASP A 34 -19.58 -8.90 18.47
N LEU A 35 -19.18 -8.86 17.19
CA LEU A 35 -18.31 -7.82 16.63
C LEU A 35 -18.94 -6.44 16.69
N MET A 36 -20.22 -6.33 16.33
CA MET A 36 -20.95 -5.07 16.43
C MET A 36 -20.99 -4.55 17.89
N GLY A 37 -21.23 -5.44 18.84
CA GLY A 37 -21.20 -5.09 20.26
C GLY A 37 -19.82 -4.64 20.75
N LEU A 38 -18.74 -5.25 20.25
CA LEU A 38 -17.36 -4.85 20.58
C LEU A 38 -17.00 -3.49 19.94
N VAL A 39 -17.53 -3.20 18.76
CA VAL A 39 -17.37 -1.89 18.10
C VAL A 39 -18.13 -0.81 18.88
N GLN A 40 -19.38 -1.06 19.29
CA GLN A 40 -20.17 -0.14 20.12
C GLN A 40 -19.52 0.16 21.48
N GLN A 41 -18.78 -0.80 22.03
CA GLN A 41 -18.01 -0.64 23.27
C GLN A 41 -16.65 0.06 23.07
N GLY A 42 -16.26 0.42 21.84
CA GLY A 42 -14.97 1.02 21.52
C GLY A 42 -13.76 0.07 21.67
N ILE A 43 -14.02 -1.24 21.81
CA ILE A 43 -12.96 -2.27 21.93
C ILE A 43 -12.37 -2.60 20.55
N LEU A 44 -13.20 -2.55 19.53
CA LEU A 44 -12.81 -2.72 18.13
C LEU A 44 -13.23 -1.49 17.32
N GLU A 45 -12.48 -1.23 16.26
CA GLU A 45 -12.84 -0.35 15.18
C GLU A 45 -13.12 -1.17 13.92
N LYS A 46 -14.22 -0.89 13.22
CA LYS A 46 -14.47 -1.43 11.88
C LYS A 46 -13.74 -0.56 10.87
N ILE A 47 -12.61 -1.03 10.35
CA ILE A 47 -11.72 -0.28 9.47
C ILE A 47 -11.98 -0.51 7.98
N GLY A 48 -12.86 -1.44 7.64
CA GLY A 48 -13.26 -1.74 6.25
C GLY A 48 -14.23 -2.90 6.18
N ALA A 49 -14.60 -3.31 4.97
CA ALA A 49 -15.49 -4.45 4.76
C ALA A 49 -14.89 -5.74 5.32
N GLY A 50 -15.47 -6.25 6.41
CA GLY A 50 -15.01 -7.46 7.08
C GLY A 50 -13.65 -7.36 7.78
N LEU A 51 -13.11 -6.15 7.98
CA LEU A 51 -11.87 -5.88 8.71
C LEU A 51 -12.14 -5.11 9.98
N TYR A 52 -11.55 -5.56 11.07
CA TYR A 52 -11.66 -5.00 12.40
C TYR A 52 -10.28 -4.81 13.00
N TYR A 53 -10.10 -3.73 13.72
CA TYR A 53 -8.84 -3.39 14.39
C TYR A 53 -9.09 -3.24 15.88
N ARG A 54 -8.22 -3.80 16.72
CA ARG A 54 -8.21 -3.51 18.15
C ARG A 54 -7.15 -2.43 18.42
N PRO A 55 -7.54 -1.17 18.64
CA PRO A 55 -6.61 -0.07 18.77
C PRO A 55 -5.61 -0.28 19.90
N ALA A 56 -4.36 0.08 19.65
CA ALA A 56 -3.39 0.36 20.71
C ALA A 56 -3.52 1.85 21.07
N ASN A 57 -3.44 2.14 22.35
CA ASN A 57 -3.50 3.51 22.85
C ASN A 57 -2.11 4.03 23.20
N SER A 58 -1.85 5.26 22.83
CA SER A 58 -0.70 6.04 23.27
C SER A 58 -1.17 7.20 24.16
N ARG A 59 -0.24 7.96 24.71
CA ARG A 59 -0.53 9.22 25.42
C ARG A 59 -1.23 10.27 24.53
N PHE A 60 -1.19 10.11 23.21
CA PHE A 60 -1.81 11.01 22.23
C PHE A 60 -3.11 10.45 21.64
N GLY A 61 -3.63 9.33 22.15
CA GLY A 61 -4.84 8.69 21.69
C GLY A 61 -4.61 7.34 21.01
N ALA A 62 -5.63 6.85 20.31
CA ALA A 62 -5.59 5.58 19.59
C ALA A 62 -4.58 5.64 18.43
N LEU A 63 -3.72 4.64 18.33
CA LEU A 63 -2.78 4.50 17.21
C LEU A 63 -3.50 3.90 16.00
N PRO A 64 -3.25 4.42 14.80
CA PRO A 64 -3.79 3.83 13.58
C PRO A 64 -3.20 2.44 13.33
N PRO A 65 -3.90 1.58 12.58
CA PRO A 65 -3.36 0.29 12.17
C PRO A 65 -2.13 0.46 11.27
N ASN A 66 -1.19 -0.49 11.36
CA ASN A 66 -0.05 -0.54 10.46
C ASN A 66 -0.49 -0.91 9.05
N ASP A 67 -0.03 -0.15 8.04
CA ASP A 67 -0.42 -0.30 6.64
C ASP A 67 -0.04 -1.67 6.06
N GLU A 68 1.16 -2.18 6.33
CA GLU A 68 1.59 -3.49 5.86
C GLU A 68 0.72 -4.61 6.43
N ALA A 69 0.46 -4.57 7.74
CA ALA A 69 -0.42 -5.53 8.39
C ALA A 69 -1.85 -5.46 7.84
N LEU A 70 -2.33 -4.25 7.52
CA LEU A 70 -3.65 -4.04 6.95
C LEU A 70 -3.74 -4.63 5.53
N VAL A 71 -2.76 -4.34 4.68
CA VAL A 71 -2.69 -4.86 3.31
C VAL A 71 -2.52 -6.37 3.31
N GLU A 72 -1.65 -6.92 4.15
CA GLU A 72 -1.48 -8.37 4.31
C GLU A 72 -2.80 -9.05 4.69
N ARG A 73 -3.52 -8.50 5.67
CA ARG A 73 -4.81 -9.03 6.09
C ARG A 73 -5.88 -8.93 5.01
N PHE A 74 -5.91 -7.82 4.27
CA PHE A 74 -6.85 -7.64 3.16
C PHE A 74 -6.58 -8.60 2.01
N LEU A 75 -5.33 -8.72 1.56
CA LEU A 75 -4.93 -9.58 0.45
C LEU A 75 -4.92 -11.07 0.82
N LYS A 76 -4.78 -11.44 2.08
CA LYS A 76 -4.39 -12.79 2.54
C LYS A 76 -3.11 -13.24 1.85
N ASP A 77 -2.15 -12.34 1.75
CA ASP A 77 -0.90 -12.55 1.03
C ASP A 77 0.17 -11.61 1.56
N LYS A 78 1.40 -12.10 1.63
CA LYS A 78 2.60 -11.32 1.98
C LYS A 78 3.38 -10.84 0.76
N ASN A 79 2.99 -11.31 -0.44
CA ASN A 79 3.64 -10.94 -1.67
C ASN A 79 2.99 -9.67 -2.25
N PHE A 80 3.41 -8.54 -1.76
CA PHE A 80 3.04 -7.21 -2.25
C PHE A 80 4.17 -6.22 -2.02
N LEU A 81 4.15 -5.12 -2.77
CA LEU A 81 5.01 -3.96 -2.57
C LEU A 81 4.14 -2.76 -2.23
N LEU A 82 4.38 -2.17 -1.06
CA LEU A 82 3.64 -1.03 -0.55
C LEU A 82 4.55 0.20 -0.51
N TYR A 83 4.12 1.30 -1.14
CA TYR A 83 4.87 2.56 -1.16
C TYR A 83 3.94 3.75 -1.46
N SER A 84 4.46 4.96 -1.31
CA SER A 84 3.79 6.21 -1.71
C SER A 84 4.54 6.84 -2.88
N TRP A 85 3.82 7.47 -3.81
CA TRP A 85 4.42 8.28 -4.88
C TRP A 85 5.24 9.45 -4.34
N ASN A 86 5.04 9.84 -3.08
CA ASN A 86 5.90 10.84 -2.42
C ASN A 86 7.38 10.42 -2.39
N GLN A 87 7.66 9.14 -2.56
CA GLN A 87 9.05 8.63 -2.63
C GLN A 87 9.77 9.08 -3.91
N TYR A 88 9.05 9.47 -4.96
CA TYR A 88 9.66 10.07 -6.15
C TYR A 88 10.35 11.40 -5.83
N ASN A 89 9.88 12.16 -4.83
CA ASN A 89 10.49 13.43 -4.41
C ASN A 89 11.93 13.22 -3.91
N ALA A 90 12.23 12.05 -3.35
CA ALA A 90 13.57 11.71 -2.87
C ALA A 90 14.57 11.38 -4.00
N LEU A 91 14.10 11.24 -5.25
CA LEU A 91 14.99 10.97 -6.41
C LEU A 91 15.85 12.17 -6.82
N GLY A 92 15.58 13.37 -6.27
CA GLY A 92 16.31 14.59 -6.64
C GLY A 92 16.01 15.06 -8.07
N LEU A 93 14.89 14.63 -8.64
CA LEU A 93 14.43 15.01 -9.97
C LEU A 93 13.65 16.34 -9.99
N GLY A 94 13.49 16.99 -8.85
CA GLY A 94 12.78 18.27 -8.72
C GLY A 94 11.28 18.12 -8.49
N LEU A 95 10.78 16.89 -8.29
CA LEU A 95 9.38 16.61 -7.96
C LEU A 95 9.07 17.11 -6.55
N THR A 96 7.90 17.73 -6.37
CA THR A 96 7.49 18.35 -5.10
C THR A 96 6.04 18.03 -4.72
N GLN A 97 5.26 17.44 -5.62
CA GLN A 97 3.87 17.12 -5.38
C GLN A 97 3.71 16.07 -4.27
N LEU A 98 2.68 16.23 -3.46
CA LEU A 98 2.34 15.32 -2.38
C LEU A 98 1.07 14.54 -2.72
N TYR A 99 1.13 13.25 -2.51
CA TYR A 99 0.05 12.31 -2.80
C TYR A 99 -0.41 11.62 -1.51
N ASN A 100 -1.70 11.68 -1.23
CA ASN A 100 -2.28 11.06 -0.03
C ASN A 100 -2.59 9.56 -0.21
N ARG A 101 -2.39 9.05 -1.43
CA ARG A 101 -2.70 7.66 -1.78
C ARG A 101 -1.48 6.77 -1.61
N VAL A 102 -1.71 5.60 -1.02
CA VAL A 102 -0.71 4.54 -0.90
C VAL A 102 -0.90 3.56 -2.05
N VAL A 103 0.17 3.24 -2.78
CA VAL A 103 0.15 2.28 -3.88
C VAL A 103 0.53 0.90 -3.36
N VAL A 104 -0.21 -0.13 -3.81
CA VAL A 104 0.00 -1.52 -3.45
C VAL A 104 0.09 -2.38 -4.70
N TYR A 105 1.30 -2.68 -5.16
CA TYR A 105 1.49 -3.68 -6.21
C TYR A 105 1.30 -5.08 -5.64
N ASN A 106 0.47 -5.87 -6.31
CA ASN A 106 0.10 -7.21 -5.87
C ASN A 106 -0.39 -8.05 -7.07
N HIS A 107 -0.69 -9.34 -6.83
CA HIS A 107 -1.18 -10.26 -7.87
C HIS A 107 -2.66 -10.64 -7.72
N LYS A 108 -3.40 -10.06 -6.76
CA LYS A 108 -4.76 -10.52 -6.40
C LYS A 108 -5.87 -9.50 -6.59
N ARG A 109 -5.56 -8.21 -6.40
CA ARG A 109 -6.57 -7.15 -6.34
C ARG A 109 -6.18 -5.97 -7.22
N HIS A 110 -7.21 -5.33 -7.78
CA HIS A 110 -7.09 -4.08 -8.51
C HIS A 110 -8.19 -3.11 -8.06
N GLY A 111 -7.86 -1.82 -8.01
CA GLY A 111 -8.79 -0.75 -7.64
C GLY A 111 -8.44 -0.04 -6.33
N VAL A 112 -9.16 1.04 -6.06
CA VAL A 112 -8.96 1.87 -4.88
C VAL A 112 -9.87 1.40 -3.75
N PHE A 113 -9.30 1.16 -2.59
CA PHE A 113 -10.01 0.76 -1.38
C PHE A 113 -9.68 1.70 -0.23
N LYS A 114 -10.67 1.93 0.64
CA LYS A 114 -10.52 2.74 1.85
C LYS A 114 -10.53 1.87 3.09
N PHE A 115 -9.50 1.99 3.90
CA PHE A 115 -9.36 1.29 5.17
C PHE A 115 -8.80 2.23 6.24
N GLY A 116 -9.43 2.26 7.43
CA GLY A 116 -8.94 3.07 8.54
C GLY A 116 -8.75 4.56 8.20
N GLY A 117 -9.61 5.12 7.34
CA GLY A 117 -9.52 6.51 6.87
C GLY A 117 -8.47 6.80 5.80
N ARG A 118 -7.72 5.79 5.31
CA ARG A 118 -6.69 5.93 4.27
C ARG A 118 -7.12 5.28 2.96
N GLU A 119 -6.62 5.80 1.84
CA GLU A 119 -6.83 5.24 0.50
C GLU A 119 -5.63 4.41 0.06
N PHE A 120 -5.92 3.19 -0.41
CA PHE A 120 -4.95 2.26 -0.98
C PHE A 120 -5.33 1.97 -2.43
N ASP A 121 -4.40 2.22 -3.33
CA ASP A 121 -4.52 1.93 -4.76
C ASP A 121 -3.86 0.57 -5.06
N PHE A 122 -4.67 -0.47 -5.05
CA PHE A 122 -4.23 -1.83 -5.36
C PHE A 122 -4.07 -1.99 -6.86
N ARG A 123 -2.89 -2.37 -7.28
CA ARG A 123 -2.54 -2.56 -8.67
C ARG A 123 -2.09 -3.99 -8.92
N ASN A 124 -2.88 -4.71 -9.69
CA ASN A 124 -2.44 -6.02 -10.18
C ASN A 124 -1.39 -5.79 -11.27
N PHE A 125 -0.14 -6.13 -10.96
CA PHE A 125 0.98 -5.88 -11.86
C PHE A 125 1.48 -7.20 -12.45
N ALA A 126 1.00 -7.52 -13.65
CA ALA A 126 1.25 -8.80 -14.32
C ALA A 126 2.74 -9.09 -14.55
N ARG A 127 3.55 -8.03 -14.75
CA ARG A 127 5.02 -8.15 -14.93
C ARG A 127 5.78 -8.36 -13.63
N GLY A 128 5.08 -8.41 -12.49
CA GLY A 128 5.69 -8.47 -11.17
C GLY A 128 6.23 -7.12 -10.67
N PHE A 129 6.80 -7.14 -9.49
CA PHE A 129 7.36 -5.98 -8.80
C PHE A 129 8.56 -6.42 -7.96
N PRO A 130 9.51 -5.53 -7.64
CA PRO A 130 10.68 -5.89 -6.82
C PRO A 130 10.25 -6.15 -5.37
N ARG A 131 11.02 -6.96 -4.66
CA ARG A 131 10.80 -7.20 -3.22
C ARG A 131 11.09 -5.99 -2.36
N LYS A 132 11.95 -5.08 -2.82
CA LYS A 132 12.33 -3.85 -2.14
C LYS A 132 12.41 -2.71 -3.15
N LEU A 133 12.02 -1.54 -2.73
CA LEU A 133 12.18 -0.33 -3.51
C LEU A 133 13.68 0.00 -3.67
N SER A 134 14.04 0.43 -4.86
CA SER A 134 15.32 1.07 -5.13
C SER A 134 15.10 2.37 -5.90
N PRO A 135 16.04 3.34 -5.86
CA PRO A 135 15.95 4.55 -6.66
C PRO A 135 15.79 4.24 -8.16
N GLU A 136 16.46 3.23 -8.67
CA GLU A 136 16.41 2.83 -10.07
C GLU A 136 15.04 2.26 -10.46
N PHE A 137 14.41 1.49 -9.58
CA PHE A 137 13.03 1.04 -9.79
C PHE A 137 12.07 2.22 -9.75
N LEU A 138 12.24 3.14 -8.78
CA LEU A 138 11.37 4.32 -8.66
C LEU A 138 11.46 5.24 -9.88
N VAL A 139 12.62 5.35 -10.56
CA VAL A 139 12.72 6.09 -11.83
C VAL A 139 11.87 5.42 -12.92
N VAL A 140 11.94 4.12 -13.07
CA VAL A 140 11.13 3.37 -14.05
C VAL A 140 9.64 3.48 -13.71
N ASP A 141 9.31 3.34 -12.45
CA ASP A 141 7.93 3.41 -11.97
C ASP A 141 7.33 4.82 -12.11
N LEU A 142 8.10 5.86 -11.84
CA LEU A 142 7.74 7.25 -12.10
C LEU A 142 7.35 7.44 -13.58
N LEU A 143 8.21 7.00 -14.50
CA LEU A 143 7.95 7.10 -15.94
C LEU A 143 6.73 6.29 -16.38
N ASN A 144 6.50 5.13 -15.77
CA ASN A 144 5.30 4.32 -16.01
C ASN A 144 4.00 5.01 -15.60
N ASN A 145 4.07 5.88 -14.60
CA ASN A 145 2.89 6.49 -13.96
C ASN A 145 2.71 7.98 -14.30
N LEU A 146 3.55 8.58 -15.15
CA LEU A 146 3.53 10.00 -15.46
C LEU A 146 2.14 10.56 -15.79
N SER A 147 1.33 9.84 -16.55
CA SER A 147 -0.02 10.26 -16.92
C SER A 147 -1.02 10.32 -15.75
N GLN A 148 -0.65 9.82 -14.58
CA GLN A 148 -1.48 9.79 -13.39
C GLN A 148 -0.99 10.76 -12.30
N LEU A 149 0.16 11.36 -12.52
CA LEU A 149 0.78 12.30 -11.60
C LEU A 149 0.36 13.74 -11.93
N ALA A 150 0.30 14.59 -10.91
CA ALA A 150 0.05 16.02 -11.06
C ALA A 150 1.34 16.78 -11.41
N GLU A 151 2.12 16.21 -12.33
CA GLU A 151 3.42 16.75 -12.78
C GLU A 151 3.39 16.94 -14.30
N ASP A 152 4.15 17.92 -14.79
CA ASP A 152 4.38 18.07 -16.22
C ASP A 152 5.25 16.93 -16.74
N ALA A 153 4.69 16.10 -17.62
CA ALA A 153 5.33 14.87 -18.09
C ALA A 153 6.62 15.14 -18.88
N ASP A 154 6.66 16.22 -19.67
CA ASP A 154 7.83 16.54 -20.50
C ASP A 154 8.94 17.13 -19.65
N TRP A 155 8.58 17.95 -18.67
CA TRP A 155 9.51 18.46 -17.68
C TRP A 155 10.15 17.33 -16.86
N VAL A 156 9.34 16.34 -16.41
CA VAL A 156 9.87 15.17 -15.68
C VAL A 156 10.82 14.37 -16.56
N ARG A 157 10.46 14.11 -17.83
CA ARG A 157 11.34 13.40 -18.78
C ARG A 157 12.66 14.12 -18.99
N ALA A 158 12.62 15.46 -19.16
CA ALA A 158 13.82 16.27 -19.29
C ALA A 158 14.73 16.19 -18.07
N ASN A 159 14.17 16.24 -16.86
CA ASN A 159 14.92 16.07 -15.62
C ASN A 159 15.51 14.67 -15.45
N VAL A 160 14.77 13.63 -15.82
CA VAL A 160 15.30 12.24 -15.82
C VAL A 160 16.48 12.16 -16.77
N LYS A 161 16.35 12.68 -18.01
CA LYS A 161 17.45 12.69 -19.00
C LYS A 161 18.70 13.39 -18.46
N GLN A 162 18.53 14.59 -17.91
CA GLN A 162 19.63 15.39 -17.38
C GLN A 162 20.34 14.74 -16.18
N LYS A 163 19.59 14.05 -15.34
CA LYS A 163 20.08 13.54 -14.05
C LYS A 163 20.31 12.03 -14.02
N LEU A 164 20.12 11.33 -15.16
CA LEU A 164 20.21 9.88 -15.24
C LEU A 164 21.56 9.34 -14.75
N ALA A 165 22.65 10.03 -15.03
CA ALA A 165 24.02 9.67 -14.61
C ALA A 165 24.21 9.60 -13.08
N ARG A 166 23.27 10.12 -12.29
CA ARG A 166 23.30 10.02 -10.82
C ARG A 166 22.88 8.65 -10.30
N PHE A 167 22.29 7.84 -11.15
CA PHE A 167 21.79 6.51 -10.83
C PHE A 167 22.65 5.42 -11.48
N ASP A 168 22.50 4.19 -11.00
CA ASP A 168 23.06 3.04 -11.70
C ASP A 168 22.25 2.75 -12.98
N VAL A 169 22.75 3.27 -14.10
CA VAL A 169 22.08 3.17 -15.41
C VAL A 169 21.84 1.72 -15.82
N LYS A 170 22.77 0.81 -15.50
CA LYS A 170 22.60 -0.63 -15.80
C LYS A 170 21.41 -1.22 -15.04
N LYS A 171 21.24 -0.83 -13.77
CA LYS A 171 20.08 -1.25 -12.98
C LYS A 171 18.78 -0.61 -13.47
N ILE A 172 18.82 0.66 -13.90
CA ILE A 172 17.65 1.29 -14.52
C ILE A 172 17.20 0.53 -15.75
N LEU A 173 18.12 0.22 -16.68
CA LEU A 173 17.78 -0.54 -17.89
C LEU A 173 17.23 -1.93 -17.58
N LYS A 174 17.84 -2.64 -16.61
CA LYS A 174 17.33 -3.93 -16.14
C LYS A 174 15.93 -3.82 -15.53
N ASN A 175 15.67 -2.80 -14.71
CA ASN A 175 14.33 -2.53 -14.15
C ASN A 175 13.34 -2.13 -15.25
N ALA A 176 13.78 -1.36 -16.25
CA ALA A 176 12.93 -0.98 -17.37
C ALA A 176 12.52 -2.18 -18.20
N GLU A 177 13.43 -3.10 -18.49
CA GLU A 177 13.15 -4.35 -19.21
C GLU A 177 12.12 -5.20 -18.43
N GLN A 178 12.29 -5.33 -17.12
CA GLN A 178 11.47 -6.20 -16.28
C GLN A 178 10.13 -5.57 -15.93
N TYR A 179 10.09 -4.28 -15.59
CA TYR A 179 8.93 -3.60 -15.00
C TYR A 179 8.41 -2.44 -15.86
N GLY A 180 9.16 -1.96 -16.84
CA GLY A 180 8.81 -0.80 -17.64
C GLY A 180 7.69 -1.08 -18.63
N LYS A 181 6.80 -0.11 -18.82
CA LYS A 181 5.91 -0.07 -19.98
C LYS A 181 6.74 0.12 -21.25
N ILE A 182 6.21 -0.26 -22.42
CA ILE A 182 6.92 -0.15 -23.70
C ILE A 182 7.46 1.27 -23.92
N ALA A 183 6.63 2.30 -23.71
CA ALA A 183 7.05 3.69 -23.85
C ALA A 183 8.19 4.09 -22.90
N THR A 184 8.18 3.58 -21.66
CA THR A 184 9.24 3.81 -20.67
C THR A 184 10.54 3.14 -21.09
N GLN A 185 10.46 1.92 -21.62
CA GLN A 185 11.63 1.19 -22.12
C GLN A 185 12.29 1.90 -23.32
N HIS A 186 11.47 2.36 -24.27
CA HIS A 186 11.96 3.11 -25.43
C HIS A 186 12.64 4.41 -24.99
N PHE A 187 11.96 5.21 -24.18
CA PHE A 187 12.52 6.47 -23.67
C PHE A 187 13.87 6.26 -22.97
N LEU A 188 13.97 5.29 -22.06
CA LEU A 188 15.22 5.06 -21.33
C LEU A 188 16.34 4.53 -22.22
N LYS A 189 16.06 3.74 -23.26
CA LYS A 189 17.05 3.31 -24.27
C LYS A 189 17.56 4.50 -25.07
N GLU A 190 16.69 5.39 -25.53
CA GLU A 190 17.09 6.60 -26.27
C GLU A 190 17.96 7.56 -25.45
N VAL A 191 17.69 7.66 -24.14
CA VAL A 191 18.44 8.59 -23.26
C VAL A 191 19.81 8.06 -22.91
N VAL A 192 20.03 6.74 -22.94
CA VAL A 192 21.31 6.09 -22.57
C VAL A 192 22.26 6.01 -23.77
N HIS A 193 21.75 6.05 -24.99
CA HIS A 193 22.53 6.08 -26.23
C HIS A 193 22.74 7.50 -26.73
#